data_5acb38a30e0148268d874e1361a1f683
#
_entry.id   5acb38a30e0148268d874e1361a1f683
#
_cell.length_a   1.000
_cell.length_b   1.000
_cell.length_c   1.000
_cell.angle_alpha   90.00
_cell.angle_beta   90.00
_cell.angle_gamma   90.00
#
_symmetry.space_group_name_H-M   'P 1'
#
loop_
_entity.id
_entity.type
_entity.pdbx_description
1 polymer ?
#
loop_
_entity_poly.entity_id
_entity_poly.type
_entity_poly.pdbx_seq_one_letter_code
_entity_poly.pdbx_strand_id
1 'polypeptide(L)'
;LGKYRVYADDHLVPTNQMSVMFGLSIPTGDIEKKFSNNTVNNQNGTILPFKMQLGSGTVDPIIGVTYQGSHDPFWWGANAQLEAHVYDNDQGYHRGQEFRYDLYAMKQVADKWVLHTQLNGWVEGQFSREPFEGRVNGEGHNNFNPSSAFLSPLFDPQNYGGHKVAVGLGVQYQPIPMHIMELTATLPIYQDLNGPQLRDNWMLQFTYYMEVPTKKSRRYLGFKPPKELGF
;
A
#
# COMPACT_ATOMS: atom_id res chain seq x y z
N LEU A 1 -2.24 3.82 -13.09
CA LEU A 1 -1.99 5.08 -12.40
C LEU A 1 -1.34 6.09 -13.35
N GLY A 2 -1.88 7.32 -13.39
CA GLY A 2 -1.28 8.49 -14.03
C GLY A 2 -0.84 9.49 -12.96
N LYS A 3 0.27 10.20 -13.21
CA LYS A 3 0.78 11.26 -12.33
C LYS A 3 0.99 12.53 -13.16
N TYR A 4 0.46 13.64 -12.67
CA TYR A 4 0.58 14.95 -13.31
C TYR A 4 1.17 15.95 -12.34
N ARG A 5 2.27 16.64 -12.74
CA ARG A 5 2.90 17.67 -11.93
C ARG A 5 2.12 18.97 -12.04
N VAL A 6 1.55 19.43 -10.94
CA VAL A 6 0.73 20.64 -10.87
C VAL A 6 1.50 21.88 -10.44
N TYR A 7 2.62 21.67 -9.74
CA TYR A 7 3.49 22.75 -9.27
C TYR A 7 4.96 22.34 -9.34
N ALA A 8 5.82 23.26 -9.67
CA ALA A 8 7.27 23.19 -9.53
C ALA A 8 7.79 24.63 -9.42
N ASP A 9 8.74 24.85 -8.52
CA ASP A 9 9.42 26.15 -8.36
C ASP A 9 10.38 26.47 -9.52
N ASP A 10 10.91 25.43 -10.18
CA ASP A 10 11.70 25.56 -11.39
C ASP A 10 11.28 24.48 -12.41
N HIS A 11 11.33 24.80 -13.70
CA HIS A 11 10.95 23.87 -14.78
C HIS A 11 12.01 22.81 -15.08
N LEU A 12 13.28 23.16 -14.90
CA LEU A 12 14.42 22.31 -15.29
C LEU A 12 14.99 21.53 -14.10
N VAL A 13 15.12 22.19 -12.94
CA VAL A 13 15.71 21.62 -11.72
C VAL A 13 14.84 22.01 -10.52
N PRO A 14 13.65 21.46 -10.38
CA PRO A 14 12.77 21.82 -9.28
C PRO A 14 13.36 21.39 -7.94
N THR A 15 13.43 22.32 -7.00
CA THR A 15 13.73 22.02 -5.60
C THR A 15 12.47 21.71 -4.80
N ASN A 16 11.32 22.22 -5.25
CA ASN A 16 10.02 21.88 -4.68
C ASN A 16 9.03 21.59 -5.80
N GLN A 17 8.29 20.50 -5.65
CA GLN A 17 7.29 20.10 -6.62
C GLN A 17 6.09 19.40 -5.98
N MET A 18 4.92 19.57 -6.60
CA MET A 18 3.71 18.87 -6.22
C MET A 18 3.09 18.20 -7.44
N SER A 19 2.59 17.00 -7.25
CA SER A 19 1.93 16.23 -8.29
C SER A 19 0.63 15.65 -7.76
N VAL A 20 -0.35 15.51 -8.63
CA VAL A 20 -1.57 14.74 -8.37
C VAL A 20 -1.49 13.40 -9.09
N MET A 21 -2.11 12.39 -8.50
CA MET A 21 -2.19 11.03 -9.05
C MET A 21 -3.64 10.67 -9.26
N PHE A 22 -3.91 9.97 -10.36
CA PHE A 22 -5.20 9.40 -10.69
C PHE A 22 -5.01 7.98 -11.17
N GLY A 23 -5.90 7.09 -10.78
CA GLY A 23 -5.83 5.71 -11.22
C GLY A 23 -7.12 4.96 -10.99
N LEU A 24 -7.10 3.72 -11.46
CA LEU A 24 -8.13 2.75 -11.25
C LEU A 24 -7.47 1.43 -10.83
N SER A 25 -8.00 0.82 -9.80
CA SER A 25 -7.78 -0.59 -9.48
C SER A 25 -8.80 -1.41 -10.28
N ILE A 26 -8.35 -2.45 -10.96
CA ILE A 26 -9.21 -3.26 -11.85
C ILE A 26 -9.37 -4.65 -11.21
N PRO A 27 -10.59 -5.23 -11.17
CA PRO A 27 -10.87 -6.49 -10.50
C PRO A 27 -10.37 -7.69 -11.33
N THR A 28 -9.07 -7.87 -11.42
CA THR A 28 -8.46 -9.04 -12.09
C THR A 28 -8.29 -10.25 -11.18
N GLY A 29 -8.46 -10.06 -9.87
CA GLY A 29 -8.38 -11.11 -8.86
C GLY A 29 -9.70 -11.84 -8.70
N ASP A 30 -9.61 -13.16 -8.47
CA ASP A 30 -10.76 -14.00 -8.20
C ASP A 30 -11.27 -13.78 -6.77
N ILE A 31 -12.56 -13.49 -6.62
CA ILE A 31 -13.25 -13.27 -5.33
C ILE A 31 -14.09 -14.48 -4.88
N GLU A 32 -14.03 -15.60 -5.61
CA GLU A 32 -14.78 -16.80 -5.31
C GLU A 32 -13.89 -17.97 -4.87
N LYS A 33 -12.67 -17.68 -4.42
CA LYS A 33 -11.76 -18.71 -3.90
C LYS A 33 -12.38 -19.43 -2.72
N LYS A 34 -12.32 -20.77 -2.76
CA LYS A 34 -12.94 -21.67 -1.80
C LYS A 34 -11.89 -22.50 -1.06
N PHE A 35 -12.23 -22.95 0.12
CA PHE A 35 -11.44 -23.95 0.83
C PHE A 35 -11.39 -25.24 0.01
N SER A 36 -10.19 -25.77 -0.20
CA SER A 36 -9.94 -27.00 -0.98
C SER A 36 -9.76 -28.24 -0.11
N ASN A 37 -9.82 -28.10 1.22
CA ASN A 37 -9.51 -29.19 2.13
C ASN A 37 -10.53 -29.29 3.29
N ASN A 38 -10.92 -30.53 3.63
CA ASN A 38 -11.83 -30.82 4.72
C ASN A 38 -11.21 -30.77 6.12
N THR A 39 -9.94 -30.34 6.24
CA THR A 39 -9.16 -30.49 7.47
C THR A 39 -9.65 -29.63 8.63
N VAL A 40 -10.45 -28.60 8.35
CA VAL A 40 -10.97 -27.71 9.38
C VAL A 40 -12.50 -27.63 9.24
N ASN A 41 -13.20 -28.17 10.19
CA ASN A 41 -14.66 -28.04 10.39
C ASN A 41 -15.56 -28.27 9.15
N ASN A 42 -15.18 -29.20 8.26
CA ASN A 42 -16.01 -29.56 7.11
C ASN A 42 -16.29 -28.38 6.13
N GLN A 43 -15.36 -27.44 5.98
CA GLN A 43 -15.53 -26.21 5.20
C GLN A 43 -15.19 -26.38 3.70
N ASN A 44 -14.98 -27.60 3.20
CA ASN A 44 -14.68 -27.82 1.80
C ASN A 44 -15.75 -27.22 0.89
N GLY A 45 -15.34 -26.42 -0.07
CA GLY A 45 -16.24 -25.70 -0.99
C GLY A 45 -16.82 -24.39 -0.45
N THR A 46 -16.57 -24.04 0.83
CA THR A 46 -16.96 -22.73 1.39
C THR A 46 -16.03 -21.64 0.87
N ILE A 47 -16.57 -20.46 0.55
CA ILE A 47 -15.80 -19.32 0.10
C ILE A 47 -14.86 -18.86 1.23
N LEU A 48 -13.62 -18.51 0.86
CA LEU A 48 -12.62 -17.97 1.78
C LEU A 48 -13.06 -16.63 2.38
N PRO A 49 -12.60 -16.28 3.60
CA PRO A 49 -12.84 -14.97 4.20
C PRO A 49 -12.41 -13.79 3.31
N PHE A 50 -13.01 -12.64 3.49
CA PHE A 50 -12.88 -11.45 2.63
C PHE A 50 -11.42 -11.09 2.28
N LYS A 51 -10.51 -10.98 3.25
CA LYS A 51 -9.09 -10.64 3.00
C LYS A 51 -8.25 -11.80 2.43
N MET A 52 -8.80 -12.99 2.36
CA MET A 52 -8.16 -14.14 1.70
C MET A 52 -8.53 -14.25 0.22
N GLN A 53 -9.44 -13.40 -0.26
CA GLN A 53 -9.76 -13.27 -1.67
C GLN A 53 -8.67 -12.46 -2.41
N LEU A 54 -8.46 -12.73 -3.71
CA LEU A 54 -7.37 -12.17 -4.49
C LEU A 54 -7.63 -10.76 -5.03
N GLY A 55 -8.81 -10.19 -4.80
CA GLY A 55 -9.17 -8.86 -5.26
C GLY A 55 -10.31 -8.23 -4.48
N SER A 56 -10.71 -7.03 -4.85
CA SER A 56 -11.92 -6.36 -4.35
C SER A 56 -13.18 -6.84 -5.06
N GLY A 57 -13.05 -7.28 -6.31
CA GLY A 57 -14.18 -7.57 -7.20
C GLY A 57 -14.85 -6.33 -7.77
N THR A 58 -14.29 -5.14 -7.51
CA THR A 58 -14.81 -3.85 -7.94
C THR A 58 -13.76 -3.05 -8.72
N VAL A 59 -14.20 -2.09 -9.51
CA VAL A 59 -13.30 -1.08 -10.11
C VAL A 59 -13.24 0.10 -9.15
N ASP A 60 -12.05 0.33 -8.58
CA ASP A 60 -11.89 1.26 -7.49
C ASP A 60 -11.06 2.47 -7.97
N PRO A 61 -11.62 3.69 -7.94
CA PRO A 61 -10.89 4.89 -8.27
C PRO A 61 -9.86 5.22 -7.20
N ILE A 62 -8.68 5.65 -7.67
CA ILE A 62 -7.56 6.07 -6.84
C ILE A 62 -7.25 7.53 -7.13
N ILE A 63 -7.16 8.33 -6.10
CA ILE A 63 -6.70 9.72 -6.18
C ILE A 63 -5.60 9.94 -5.14
N GLY A 64 -4.60 10.74 -5.49
CA GLY A 64 -3.53 11.05 -4.56
C GLY A 64 -2.82 12.35 -4.85
N VAL A 65 -2.03 12.78 -3.88
CA VAL A 65 -1.16 13.94 -3.98
C VAL A 65 0.23 13.57 -3.46
N THR A 66 1.25 14.08 -4.14
CA THR A 66 2.66 13.93 -3.75
C THR A 66 3.29 15.31 -3.68
N TYR A 67 3.95 15.62 -2.59
CA TYR A 67 4.84 16.76 -2.46
C TYR A 67 6.26 16.28 -2.25
N GLN A 68 7.21 16.92 -2.90
CA GLN A 68 8.65 16.67 -2.75
C GLN A 68 9.39 17.98 -2.63
N GLY A 69 10.33 18.04 -1.70
CA GLY A 69 11.21 19.16 -1.49
C GLY A 69 12.65 18.70 -1.34
N SER A 70 13.59 19.57 -1.71
CA SER A 70 15.02 19.31 -1.57
C SER A 70 15.78 20.58 -1.26
N HIS A 71 16.75 20.45 -0.39
CA HIS A 71 17.77 21.48 -0.10
C HIS A 71 19.03 20.74 0.38
N ASP A 72 20.05 20.73 -0.44
CA ASP A 72 21.28 19.99 -0.17
C ASP A 72 21.80 20.24 1.27
N PRO A 73 22.08 19.20 2.06
CA PRO A 73 22.07 17.74 1.74
C PRO A 73 20.77 17.01 2.15
N PHE A 74 19.61 17.69 2.15
CA PHE A 74 18.34 17.16 2.62
C PHE A 74 17.31 17.01 1.50
N TRP A 75 16.53 15.93 1.57
CA TRP A 75 15.32 15.71 0.76
C TRP A 75 14.19 15.29 1.68
N TRP A 76 12.98 15.72 1.36
CA TRP A 76 11.79 15.36 2.11
C TRP A 76 10.58 15.26 1.19
N GLY A 77 9.55 14.61 1.64
CA GLY A 77 8.30 14.57 0.92
C GLY A 77 7.16 14.00 1.73
N ALA A 78 5.99 14.17 1.13
CA ALA A 78 4.72 13.67 1.65
C ALA A 78 3.91 13.10 0.51
N ASN A 79 3.28 11.94 0.75
CA ASN A 79 2.31 11.34 -0.14
C ASN A 79 1.01 11.14 0.62
N ALA A 80 -0.13 11.35 -0.06
CA ALA A 80 -1.43 10.95 0.45
C ALA A 80 -2.22 10.34 -0.71
N GLN A 81 -2.89 9.22 -0.45
CA GLN A 81 -3.64 8.48 -1.45
C GLN A 81 -4.93 7.96 -0.84
N LEU A 82 -6.02 8.11 -1.56
CA LEU A 82 -7.33 7.52 -1.27
C LEU A 82 -7.69 6.53 -2.37
N GLU A 83 -8.04 5.31 -1.98
CA GLU A 83 -8.69 4.31 -2.83
C GLU A 83 -10.14 4.17 -2.36
N ALA A 84 -11.07 4.44 -3.26
CA ALA A 84 -12.49 4.49 -2.94
C ALA A 84 -13.23 3.25 -3.45
N HIS A 85 -13.85 2.52 -2.54
CA HIS A 85 -14.69 1.35 -2.84
C HIS A 85 -16.16 1.79 -2.74
N VAL A 86 -16.80 2.06 -3.88
CA VAL A 86 -18.07 2.80 -3.93
C VAL A 86 -19.29 1.96 -4.26
N TYR A 87 -19.12 0.69 -4.62
CA TYR A 87 -20.23 -0.23 -4.92
C TYR A 87 -19.87 -1.67 -4.53
N ASP A 88 -20.89 -2.49 -4.35
CA ASP A 88 -20.73 -3.89 -3.98
C ASP A 88 -20.28 -4.74 -5.17
N ASN A 89 -19.44 -5.71 -4.91
CA ASN A 89 -19.06 -6.74 -5.88
C ASN A 89 -20.17 -7.80 -6.03
N ASP A 90 -19.95 -8.77 -6.93
CA ASP A 90 -20.93 -9.84 -7.21
C ASP A 90 -21.25 -10.73 -5.99
N GLN A 91 -20.43 -10.66 -4.93
CA GLN A 91 -20.67 -11.34 -3.65
C GLN A 91 -21.46 -10.47 -2.66
N GLY A 92 -21.88 -9.27 -3.05
CA GLY A 92 -22.71 -8.36 -2.26
C GLY A 92 -21.97 -7.69 -1.10
N TYR A 93 -20.70 -7.36 -1.28
CA TYR A 93 -19.92 -6.56 -0.35
C TYR A 93 -18.92 -5.67 -1.07
N HIS A 94 -18.44 -4.63 -0.41
CA HIS A 94 -17.26 -3.87 -0.82
C HIS A 94 -16.30 -3.65 0.35
N ARG A 95 -15.04 -3.39 0.02
CA ARG A 95 -14.02 -3.07 1.01
C ARG A 95 -14.28 -1.69 1.61
N GLY A 96 -13.76 -1.44 2.81
CA GLY A 96 -13.76 -0.09 3.37
C GLY A 96 -12.90 0.86 2.55
N GLN A 97 -13.22 2.15 2.59
CA GLN A 97 -12.39 3.20 1.99
C GLN A 97 -10.98 3.10 2.56
N GLU A 98 -9.96 3.16 1.71
CA GLU A 98 -8.57 3.05 2.14
C GLU A 98 -7.84 4.36 1.92
N PHE A 99 -7.29 4.92 2.99
CA PHE A 99 -6.45 6.10 2.96
C PHE A 99 -5.04 5.76 3.42
N ARG A 100 -4.05 6.06 2.59
CA ARG A 100 -2.63 5.91 2.90
C ARG A 100 -1.94 7.26 2.88
N TYR A 101 -1.03 7.47 3.83
CA TYR A 101 -0.18 8.64 3.86
C TYR A 101 1.23 8.26 4.28
N ASP A 102 2.20 8.95 3.67
CA ASP A 102 3.61 8.75 3.92
C ASP A 102 4.31 10.09 4.06
N LEU A 103 5.15 10.22 5.06
CA LEU A 103 6.09 11.33 5.22
C LEU A 103 7.49 10.75 5.22
N TYR A 104 8.42 11.36 4.51
CA TYR A 104 9.80 10.92 4.53
C TYR A 104 10.77 12.09 4.57
N ALA A 105 11.92 11.86 5.17
CA ALA A 105 13.05 12.75 5.15
C ALA A 105 14.33 11.95 4.94
N MET A 106 15.23 12.48 4.13
CA MET A 106 16.50 11.87 3.76
C MET A 106 17.62 12.89 3.93
N LYS A 107 18.80 12.40 4.33
CA LYS A 107 19.99 13.22 4.46
C LYS A 107 21.20 12.48 3.91
N GLN A 108 21.92 13.11 2.99
CA GLN A 108 23.24 12.63 2.60
C GLN A 108 24.25 12.92 3.72
N VAL A 109 24.86 11.88 4.25
CA VAL A 109 25.82 11.95 5.35
C VAL A 109 27.27 11.76 4.88
N ALA A 110 27.46 11.16 3.70
CA ALA A 110 28.74 11.00 3.03
C ALA A 110 28.50 10.79 1.51
N ASP A 111 29.56 10.84 0.69
CA ASP A 111 29.48 10.77 -0.79
C ASP A 111 28.65 9.59 -1.34
N LYS A 112 28.53 8.50 -0.57
CA LYS A 112 27.86 7.28 -1.00
C LYS A 112 26.77 6.82 -0.04
N TRP A 113 26.48 7.61 1.01
CA TRP A 113 25.60 7.22 2.07
C TRP A 113 24.50 8.22 2.32
N VAL A 114 23.27 7.75 2.30
CA VAL A 114 22.09 8.52 2.69
C VAL A 114 21.39 7.82 3.84
N LEU A 115 21.09 8.55 4.89
CA LEU A 115 20.17 8.12 5.94
C LEU A 115 18.76 8.60 5.61
N HIS A 116 17.78 7.77 5.88
CA HIS A 116 16.38 8.16 5.71
C HIS A 116 15.52 7.72 6.88
N THR A 117 14.47 8.48 7.09
CA THR A 117 13.38 8.16 8.00
C THR A 117 12.06 8.32 7.27
N GLN A 118 11.09 7.51 7.62
CA GLN A 118 9.74 7.58 7.07
C GLN A 118 8.69 7.31 8.13
N LEU A 119 7.54 7.93 7.98
CA LEU A 119 6.35 7.67 8.75
C LEU A 119 5.27 7.23 7.77
N ASN A 120 4.76 6.03 7.94
CA ASN A 120 3.74 5.44 7.08
C ASN A 120 2.45 5.29 7.87
N GLY A 121 1.36 5.77 7.31
CA GLY A 121 0.04 5.61 7.88
C GLY A 121 -0.92 4.93 6.92
N TRP A 122 -1.79 4.12 7.48
CA TRP A 122 -2.83 3.41 6.76
C TRP A 122 -4.12 3.43 7.57
N VAL A 123 -5.20 3.86 6.94
CA VAL A 123 -6.55 3.87 7.51
C VAL A 123 -7.46 3.15 6.53
N GLU A 124 -8.15 2.13 6.99
CA GLU A 124 -9.16 1.41 6.20
C GLU A 124 -10.46 1.33 7.00
N GLY A 125 -11.57 1.63 6.33
CA GLY A 125 -12.91 1.44 6.89
C GLY A 125 -13.24 -0.05 7.08
N GLN A 126 -14.33 -0.31 7.78
CA GLN A 126 -14.91 -1.65 7.81
C GLN A 126 -15.43 -2.04 6.42
N PHE A 127 -15.50 -3.32 6.15
CA PHE A 127 -16.17 -3.79 4.93
C PHE A 127 -17.65 -3.49 5.05
N SER A 128 -18.24 -3.00 3.97
CA SER A 128 -19.68 -2.79 3.87
C SER A 128 -20.31 -4.02 3.28
N ARG A 129 -21.43 -4.41 3.86
CA ARG A 129 -22.27 -5.51 3.38
C ARG A 129 -23.69 -5.31 3.89
N GLU A 130 -24.67 -5.72 3.07
CA GLU A 130 -26.06 -5.83 3.50
C GLU A 130 -26.16 -6.69 4.79
N PRO A 131 -26.97 -6.27 5.77
CA PRO A 131 -27.22 -7.06 6.97
C PRO A 131 -27.59 -8.51 6.65
N PHE A 132 -27.09 -9.43 7.43
CA PHE A 132 -27.25 -10.87 7.21
C PHE A 132 -28.68 -11.40 7.39
N GLU A 133 -29.68 -10.56 7.46
CA GLU A 133 -31.05 -10.96 7.63
C GLU A 133 -31.52 -11.84 6.45
N GLY A 134 -31.56 -13.14 6.68
CA GLY A 134 -32.15 -14.14 5.79
C GLY A 134 -31.20 -14.91 4.87
N ARG A 135 -29.93 -14.69 4.88
CA ARG A 135 -28.96 -15.47 4.08
C ARG A 135 -28.38 -16.65 4.86
N VAL A 136 -29.24 -17.55 5.21
CA VAL A 136 -28.92 -18.81 5.87
C VAL A 136 -28.92 -19.87 4.78
N ASN A 137 -27.86 -20.56 4.58
CA ASN A 137 -27.66 -21.74 3.76
C ASN A 137 -26.71 -21.55 2.57
N GLY A 138 -25.44 -21.69 2.85
CA GLY A 138 -24.55 -22.34 1.92
C GLY A 138 -24.05 -21.56 0.72
N GLU A 139 -24.44 -20.31 0.53
CA GLU A 139 -24.05 -19.53 -0.63
C GLU A 139 -23.08 -18.40 -0.24
N GLY A 140 -21.84 -18.58 -0.57
CA GLY A 140 -20.80 -17.59 -0.39
C GLY A 140 -20.41 -17.37 1.09
N HIS A 141 -20.05 -16.15 1.45
CA HIS A 141 -19.77 -15.73 2.82
C HIS A 141 -21.01 -15.80 3.74
N ASN A 142 -22.10 -16.34 3.25
CA ASN A 142 -23.44 -16.38 3.85
C ASN A 142 -23.76 -17.69 4.56
N ASN A 143 -22.79 -18.55 4.76
CA ASN A 143 -22.96 -19.81 5.50
C ASN A 143 -23.14 -19.61 7.00
N PHE A 144 -23.82 -18.53 7.41
CA PHE A 144 -24.12 -18.29 8.80
C PHE A 144 -25.49 -18.84 9.15
N ASN A 145 -25.49 -19.81 10.03
CA ASN A 145 -26.66 -20.15 10.84
C ASN A 145 -26.77 -19.05 11.91
N PRO A 146 -27.85 -18.26 11.97
CA PRO A 146 -28.01 -17.22 13.00
C PRO A 146 -28.06 -17.78 14.43
N SER A 147 -28.24 -19.09 14.59
CA SER A 147 -28.14 -19.78 15.88
C SER A 147 -26.75 -20.29 16.24
N SER A 148 -25.78 -20.25 15.31
CA SER A 148 -24.39 -20.52 15.60
C SER A 148 -23.62 -19.20 15.45
N ALA A 149 -22.93 -18.78 16.49
CA ALA A 149 -21.94 -17.73 16.40
C ALA A 149 -21.05 -17.95 15.17
N PHE A 150 -20.63 -16.89 14.50
CA PHE A 150 -19.74 -16.90 13.34
C PHE A 150 -18.76 -18.07 13.40
N LEU A 151 -18.71 -18.90 12.37
CA LEU A 151 -17.74 -20.01 12.24
C LEU A 151 -16.30 -19.51 12.49
N SER A 152 -16.04 -18.26 12.17
CA SER A 152 -14.81 -17.55 12.50
C SER A 152 -15.07 -16.04 12.47
N PRO A 153 -14.45 -15.24 13.36
CA PRO A 153 -14.48 -13.79 13.30
C PRO A 153 -14.03 -13.20 11.95
N LEU A 154 -13.32 -13.98 11.15
CA LEU A 154 -12.85 -13.59 9.83
C LEU A 154 -13.98 -13.45 8.79
N PHE A 155 -15.17 -13.93 9.07
CA PHE A 155 -16.34 -13.75 8.20
C PHE A 155 -17.21 -12.56 8.57
N ASP A 156 -16.91 -11.90 9.68
CA ASP A 156 -17.61 -10.68 10.08
C ASP A 156 -16.97 -9.46 9.39
N PRO A 157 -17.71 -8.74 8.51
CA PRO A 157 -17.19 -7.58 7.80
C PRO A 157 -16.81 -6.43 8.75
N GLN A 158 -17.38 -6.34 9.96
CA GLN A 158 -17.04 -5.32 10.95
C GLN A 158 -15.64 -5.54 11.58
N ASN A 159 -15.09 -6.75 11.48
CA ASN A 159 -13.76 -7.10 11.99
C ASN A 159 -12.62 -6.72 11.03
N TYR A 160 -12.88 -5.88 10.04
CA TYR A 160 -11.88 -5.43 9.08
C TYR A 160 -11.64 -3.93 9.16
N GLY A 161 -10.49 -3.52 8.63
CA GLY A 161 -10.07 -2.13 8.68
C GLY A 161 -9.42 -1.76 10.00
N GLY A 162 -9.20 -0.47 10.19
CA GLY A 162 -8.50 0.09 11.34
C GLY A 162 -7.52 1.18 10.94
N HIS A 163 -6.68 1.57 11.88
CA HIS A 163 -5.64 2.58 11.66
C HIS A 163 -4.30 2.06 12.16
N LYS A 164 -3.29 2.14 11.30
CA LYS A 164 -1.91 1.78 11.60
C LYS A 164 -0.97 2.94 11.29
N VAL A 165 0.02 3.13 12.15
CA VAL A 165 1.13 4.06 11.91
C VAL A 165 2.43 3.35 12.23
N ALA A 166 3.39 3.46 11.32
CA ALA A 166 4.71 2.87 11.47
C ALA A 166 5.81 3.89 11.18
N VAL A 167 6.92 3.76 11.86
CA VAL A 167 8.14 4.54 11.62
C VAL A 167 9.19 3.62 11.02
N GLY A 168 9.78 4.04 9.91
CA GLY A 168 10.90 3.39 9.26
C GLY A 168 12.18 4.20 9.43
N LEU A 169 13.29 3.52 9.66
CA LEU A 169 14.64 4.06 9.63
C LEU A 169 15.46 3.23 8.67
N GLY A 170 16.22 3.89 7.82
CA GLY A 170 17.01 3.16 6.84
C GLY A 170 18.24 3.90 6.36
N VAL A 171 19.03 3.15 5.62
CA VAL A 171 20.28 3.60 5.03
C VAL A 171 20.34 3.17 3.58
N GLN A 172 20.72 4.10 2.71
CA GLN A 172 21.04 3.80 1.32
C GLN A 172 22.55 3.91 1.11
N TYR A 173 23.09 2.99 0.35
CA TYR A 173 24.48 2.94 -0.05
C TYR A 173 24.61 2.81 -1.56
N GLN A 174 25.37 3.72 -2.17
CA GLN A 174 25.66 3.71 -3.60
C GLN A 174 27.11 3.25 -3.84
N PRO A 175 27.36 1.95 -4.02
CA PRO A 175 28.73 1.45 -4.25
C PRO A 175 29.36 2.00 -5.53
N ILE A 176 28.57 2.03 -6.59
CA ILE A 176 28.96 2.56 -7.92
C ILE A 176 27.78 3.34 -8.49
N PRO A 177 28.00 4.25 -9.45
CA PRO A 177 26.90 4.99 -10.10
C PRO A 177 25.82 4.04 -10.62
N MET A 178 24.55 4.44 -10.52
CA MET A 178 23.37 3.69 -10.97
C MET A 178 23.02 2.43 -10.15
N HIS A 179 23.72 2.14 -9.07
CA HIS A 179 23.43 1.02 -8.18
C HIS A 179 23.21 1.52 -6.77
N ILE A 180 22.03 1.33 -6.22
CA ILE A 180 21.68 1.71 -4.86
C ILE A 180 21.23 0.48 -4.10
N MET A 181 21.81 0.26 -2.93
CA MET A 181 21.39 -0.73 -1.95
C MET A 181 20.71 0.01 -0.80
N GLU A 182 19.58 -0.46 -0.37
CA GLU A 182 18.83 0.13 0.73
C GLU A 182 18.48 -0.92 1.76
N LEU A 183 18.67 -0.60 3.02
CA LEU A 183 18.22 -1.39 4.15
C LEU A 183 17.34 -0.53 5.03
N THR A 184 16.09 -0.94 5.24
CA THR A 184 15.10 -0.24 6.05
C THR A 184 14.51 -1.15 7.11
N ALA A 185 14.51 -0.68 8.35
CA ALA A 185 13.80 -1.31 9.47
C ALA A 185 12.56 -0.48 9.79
N THR A 186 11.40 -1.10 9.83
CA THR A 186 10.12 -0.46 10.11
C THR A 186 9.50 -1.05 11.36
N LEU A 187 9.02 -0.17 12.25
CA LEU A 187 8.37 -0.50 13.51
C LEU A 187 6.99 0.14 13.57
N PRO A 188 5.93 -0.62 13.81
CA PRO A 188 4.62 -0.05 14.06
C PRO A 188 4.62 0.63 15.43
N ILE A 189 4.20 1.90 15.47
CA ILE A 189 4.10 2.71 16.70
C ILE A 189 2.67 2.87 17.18
N TYR A 190 1.72 2.64 16.29
CA TYR A 190 0.30 2.69 16.60
C TYR A 190 -0.47 1.69 15.74
N GLN A 191 -1.37 0.94 16.37
CA GLN A 191 -2.25 -0.01 15.69
C GLN A 191 -3.57 -0.12 16.45
N ASP A 192 -4.61 0.45 15.87
CA ASP A 192 -5.99 0.31 16.30
C ASP A 192 -6.77 -0.42 15.21
N LEU A 193 -7.09 -1.68 15.45
CA LEU A 193 -7.67 -2.58 14.45
C LEU A 193 -9.07 -2.98 14.87
N ASN A 194 -9.99 -2.97 13.93
CA ASN A 194 -11.35 -3.44 14.14
C ASN A 194 -11.35 -4.96 14.33
N GLY A 195 -11.79 -5.42 15.49
CA GLY A 195 -11.90 -6.86 15.77
C GLY A 195 -10.57 -7.64 15.79
N PRO A 196 -10.63 -8.97 15.71
CA PRO A 196 -9.47 -9.84 15.80
C PRO A 196 -8.70 -9.90 14.48
N GLN A 197 -7.77 -9.00 14.29
CA GLN A 197 -6.84 -8.97 13.16
C GLN A 197 -5.40 -9.20 13.63
N LEU A 198 -4.55 -9.68 12.72
CA LEU A 198 -3.11 -9.80 12.97
C LEU A 198 -2.49 -8.42 13.07
N ARG A 199 -1.75 -8.19 14.14
CA ARG A 199 -0.94 -6.99 14.32
C ARG A 199 0.40 -7.16 13.62
N ASP A 200 0.87 -6.07 13.03
CA ASP A 200 2.22 -6.02 12.51
C ASP A 200 3.22 -5.95 13.68
N ASN A 201 4.37 -6.55 13.48
CA ASN A 201 5.47 -6.45 14.42
C ASN A 201 6.57 -5.57 13.79
N TRP A 202 7.79 -6.02 13.68
CA TRP A 202 8.84 -5.32 12.96
C TRP A 202 8.98 -5.88 11.54
N MET A 203 9.49 -5.04 10.63
CA MET A 203 9.82 -5.44 9.27
C MET A 203 11.23 -4.96 8.95
N LEU A 204 12.03 -5.84 8.33
CA LEU A 204 13.31 -5.50 7.76
C LEU A 204 13.23 -5.71 6.25
N GLN A 205 13.53 -4.66 5.49
CA GLN A 205 13.49 -4.68 4.03
C GLN A 205 14.87 -4.37 3.48
N PHE A 206 15.32 -5.22 2.56
CA PHE A 206 16.48 -4.94 1.72
C PHE A 206 16.01 -4.70 0.30
N THR A 207 16.46 -3.60 -0.30
CA THR A 207 16.12 -3.25 -1.68
C THR A 207 17.41 -2.96 -2.46
N TYR A 208 17.47 -3.45 -3.68
CA TYR A 208 18.54 -3.16 -4.62
C TYR A 208 17.97 -2.53 -5.88
N TYR A 209 18.44 -1.34 -6.19
CA TYR A 209 18.07 -0.62 -7.41
C TYR A 209 19.24 -0.61 -8.37
N MET A 210 18.95 -0.93 -9.63
CA MET A 210 19.88 -0.78 -10.72
C MET A 210 19.21 0.03 -11.84
N GLU A 211 19.78 1.18 -12.16
CA GLU A 211 19.34 1.97 -13.29
C GLU A 211 20.09 1.52 -14.57
N VAL A 212 19.34 1.12 -15.57
CA VAL A 212 19.90 0.77 -16.90
C VAL A 212 19.58 1.90 -17.86
N PRO A 213 20.53 2.79 -18.17
CA PRO A 213 20.28 3.91 -19.05
C PRO A 213 20.06 3.42 -20.50
N THR A 214 19.02 3.90 -21.14
CA THR A 214 18.78 3.64 -22.57
C THR A 214 19.71 4.51 -23.42
N LYS A 215 19.93 4.11 -24.69
CA LYS A 215 20.76 4.86 -25.65
C LYS A 215 20.34 6.32 -25.84
N LYS A 216 19.08 6.67 -25.56
CA LYS A 216 18.53 8.02 -25.61
C LYS A 216 18.64 8.78 -24.27
N SER A 217 19.06 8.10 -23.21
CA SER A 217 19.25 8.74 -21.91
C SER A 217 20.40 9.73 -21.94
N ARG A 218 20.23 10.89 -21.29
CA ARG A 218 21.32 11.86 -21.11
C ARG A 218 22.54 11.26 -20.40
N ARG A 219 22.33 10.33 -19.48
CA ARG A 219 23.40 9.59 -18.78
C ARG A 219 24.20 8.70 -19.73
N TYR A 220 23.55 8.07 -20.71
CA TYR A 220 24.24 7.26 -21.74
C TYR A 220 25.08 8.12 -22.69
N LEU A 221 24.66 9.37 -22.98
CA LEU A 221 25.36 10.30 -23.87
C LEU A 221 26.62 10.93 -23.25
N GLY A 222 27.11 10.42 -22.13
CA GLY A 222 28.37 10.86 -21.52
C GLY A 222 28.28 12.13 -20.71
N PHE A 223 27.08 12.63 -20.42
CA PHE A 223 26.92 13.66 -19.39
C PHE A 223 27.32 13.05 -18.05
N LYS A 224 28.39 13.55 -17.46
CA LYS A 224 28.77 13.17 -16.10
C LYS A 224 27.54 13.36 -15.22
N PRO A 225 27.07 12.32 -14.52
CA PRO A 225 26.01 12.53 -13.53
C PRO A 225 26.49 13.62 -12.57
N PRO A 226 25.59 14.43 -12.04
CA PRO A 226 25.93 15.29 -10.91
C PRO A 226 26.62 14.40 -9.88
N LYS A 227 27.67 14.89 -9.23
CA LYS A 227 28.38 14.16 -8.16
C LYS A 227 27.44 13.82 -6.99
N GLU A 228 26.34 14.49 -6.95
CA GLU A 228 25.24 14.33 -6.00
C GLU A 228 24.33 13.21 -6.45
N LEU A 229 23.78 12.49 -5.51
CA LEU A 229 22.72 11.50 -5.74
C LEU A 229 21.55 12.24 -6.43
N GLY A 230 21.58 12.30 -7.74
CA GLY A 230 20.53 12.93 -8.51
C GLY A 230 19.36 11.97 -8.65
N PHE A 231 18.24 12.30 -8.05
CA PHE A 231 16.95 11.73 -8.33
C PHE A 231 16.30 12.45 -9.52
#